data_b5e089c269d4b13c8aea6c618fa6d299
#
_entry.id   b5e089c269d4b13c8aea6c618fa6d299
#
_cell.length_a   1.000
_cell.length_b   1.000
_cell.length_c   1.000
_cell.angle_alpha   90.00
_cell.angle_beta   90.00
_cell.angle_gamma   90.00
#
_symmetry.space_group_name_H-M   'P 1'
#
loop_
_entity.id
_entity.type
_entity.pdbx_description
1 polymer ?
#
loop_
_entity_poly.entity_id
_entity_poly.type
_entity_poly.pdbx_seq_one_letter_code
_entity_poly.pdbx_strand_id
1 'polypeptide(L)'
;ARLEAFLRDHVGIAGPALVSQFKGGQSNPTYLIETPLRRYVLRRKPPGKLLPSAHAVDREHRVISALYSQGFPVAEPVLYCADESIVGTAFFVMAYVEGRVFWEPQMPGSNPAERAAVYDAMDATLARLHSYDPAVIGLADYGRGENYVARQVDRWSKQYRASQTEIIPAMERLIAWLPAHLPPPQPPRLVHGDYRLDNIIL
;
A
#
# COMPACT_ATOMS: atom_id res chain seq x y z
N ALA A 1 8.25 26.60 2.85
CA ALA A 1 9.66 26.98 3.13
C ALA A 1 10.52 25.78 3.59
N ARG A 2 10.23 25.10 4.75
CA ARG A 2 11.08 23.99 5.25
C ARG A 2 11.13 22.81 4.29
N LEU A 3 9.98 22.29 3.88
CA LEU A 3 9.88 21.18 2.93
C LEU A 3 10.59 21.50 1.61
N GLU A 4 10.43 22.70 1.09
CA GLU A 4 11.07 23.11 -0.16
C GLU A 4 12.60 23.15 -0.05
N ALA A 5 13.14 23.71 1.05
CA ALA A 5 14.57 23.67 1.32
C ALA A 5 15.08 22.22 1.41
N PHE A 6 14.39 21.39 2.18
CA PHE A 6 14.72 19.97 2.33
C PHE A 6 14.72 19.22 0.97
N LEU A 7 13.70 19.44 0.12
CA LEU A 7 13.64 18.82 -1.19
C LEU A 7 14.73 19.33 -2.14
N ARG A 8 15.12 20.60 -2.03
CA ARG A 8 16.24 21.16 -2.81
C ARG A 8 17.54 20.46 -2.44
N ASP A 9 17.79 20.26 -1.16
CA ASP A 9 19.05 19.68 -0.67
C ASP A 9 19.14 18.17 -0.91
N HIS A 10 18.01 17.44 -0.86
CA HIS A 10 18.00 15.97 -0.89
C HIS A 10 17.49 15.36 -2.19
N VAL A 11 16.67 16.10 -2.94
CA VAL A 11 16.08 15.64 -4.22
C VAL A 11 16.64 16.41 -5.40
N GLY A 12 17.27 17.56 -5.13
CA GLY A 12 17.82 18.41 -6.20
C GLY A 12 16.75 19.16 -7.00
N ILE A 13 15.60 19.45 -6.39
CA ILE A 13 14.57 20.22 -7.10
C ILE A 13 15.08 21.63 -7.43
N ALA A 14 14.85 22.07 -8.66
CA ALA A 14 15.15 23.42 -9.11
C ALA A 14 13.89 24.30 -9.09
N GLY A 15 14.02 25.53 -8.60
CA GLY A 15 12.94 26.51 -8.58
C GLY A 15 11.90 26.30 -7.48
N PRO A 16 10.74 26.97 -7.57
CA PRO A 16 9.67 26.89 -6.59
C PRO A 16 8.95 25.53 -6.68
N ALA A 17 8.45 25.06 -5.54
CA ALA A 17 7.61 23.86 -5.46
C ALA A 17 6.19 24.25 -5.03
N LEU A 18 5.20 23.94 -5.87
CA LEU A 18 3.79 24.04 -5.51
C LEU A 18 3.36 22.73 -4.85
N VAL A 19 2.67 22.84 -3.72
CA VAL A 19 2.20 21.67 -2.96
C VAL A 19 0.68 21.73 -2.87
N SER A 20 0.01 20.69 -3.34
CA SER A 20 -1.44 20.54 -3.24
C SER A 20 -1.79 19.16 -2.66
N GLN A 21 -2.87 19.07 -1.90
CA GLN A 21 -3.32 17.79 -1.34
C GLN A 21 -4.28 17.09 -2.30
N PHE A 22 -4.08 15.79 -2.52
CA PHE A 22 -5.06 14.99 -3.25
C PHE A 22 -6.38 14.90 -2.47
N LYS A 23 -7.48 15.03 -3.20
CA LYS A 23 -8.83 14.78 -2.65
C LYS A 23 -9.06 13.28 -2.66
N GLY A 24 -8.95 12.62 -1.53
CA GLY A 24 -9.09 11.16 -1.39
C GLY A 24 -7.85 10.54 -0.74
N GLY A 25 -7.93 9.25 -0.41
CA GLY A 25 -6.88 8.55 0.33
C GLY A 25 -7.00 8.79 1.83
N GLN A 26 -7.88 8.05 2.48
CA GLN A 26 -8.23 8.28 3.90
C GLN A 26 -7.16 7.82 4.89
N SER A 27 -6.22 6.97 4.46
CA SER A 27 -5.27 6.36 5.40
C SER A 27 -4.06 7.25 5.68
N ASN A 28 -3.37 7.74 4.65
CA ASN A 28 -2.18 8.60 4.77
C ASN A 28 -2.37 9.86 3.95
N PRO A 29 -2.24 11.07 4.53
CA PRO A 29 -2.29 12.31 3.76
C PRO A 29 -1.27 12.31 2.62
N THR A 30 -1.75 12.50 1.40
CA THR A 30 -0.97 12.43 0.17
C THR A 30 -1.01 13.78 -0.55
N TYR A 31 0.13 14.24 -1.01
CA TYR A 31 0.31 15.57 -1.62
C TYR A 31 1.01 15.45 -2.96
N LEU A 32 0.56 16.22 -3.93
CA LEU A 32 1.27 16.49 -5.16
C LEU A 32 2.29 17.61 -4.92
N ILE A 33 3.51 17.42 -5.39
CA ILE A 33 4.56 18.43 -5.43
C ILE A 33 4.91 18.68 -6.88
N GLU A 34 4.63 19.87 -7.36
CA GLU A 34 4.93 20.31 -8.73
C GLU A 34 6.14 21.21 -8.73
N THR A 35 7.13 20.85 -9.52
CA THR A 35 8.31 21.66 -9.79
C THR A 35 8.40 21.99 -11.27
N PRO A 36 9.22 22.95 -11.72
CA PRO A 36 9.37 23.26 -13.14
C PRO A 36 9.83 22.08 -14.00
N LEU A 37 10.53 21.09 -13.43
CA LEU A 37 11.12 19.98 -14.17
C LEU A 37 10.39 18.65 -13.97
N ARG A 38 9.83 18.43 -12.79
CA ARG A 38 9.26 17.11 -12.44
C ARG A 38 8.18 17.24 -11.38
N ARG A 39 7.25 16.29 -11.38
CA ARG A 39 6.23 16.14 -10.35
C ARG A 39 6.56 14.97 -9.42
N TYR A 40 6.22 15.14 -8.13
CA TYR A 40 6.42 14.13 -7.09
C TYR A 40 5.15 13.95 -6.28
N VAL A 41 5.08 12.82 -5.59
CA VAL A 41 4.03 12.54 -4.59
C VAL A 41 4.70 12.38 -3.23
N LEU A 42 4.23 13.14 -2.25
CA LEU A 42 4.62 13.00 -0.85
C LEU A 42 3.50 12.32 -0.08
N ARG A 43 3.83 11.25 0.64
CA ARG A 43 2.91 10.60 1.59
C ARG A 43 3.49 10.71 3.00
N ARG A 44 2.65 11.12 3.95
CA ARG A 44 3.06 11.29 5.34
C ARG A 44 2.14 10.54 6.29
N LYS A 45 2.63 10.25 7.49
CA LYS A 45 1.77 9.78 8.58
C LYS A 45 0.72 10.86 8.91
N PRO A 46 -0.52 10.50 9.26
CA PRO A 46 -1.47 11.44 9.84
C PRO A 46 -0.91 12.00 11.16
N PRO A 47 -1.25 13.24 11.52
CA PRO A 47 -0.89 13.78 12.83
C PRO A 47 -1.71 13.10 13.95
N GLY A 48 -1.17 13.05 15.17
CA GLY A 48 -1.85 12.55 16.36
C GLY A 48 -1.43 11.15 16.79
N LYS A 49 -2.12 10.61 17.80
CA LYS A 49 -1.86 9.26 18.32
C LYS A 49 -2.44 8.22 17.37
N LEU A 50 -1.59 7.40 16.81
CA LEU A 50 -1.96 6.33 15.88
C LEU A 50 -1.89 4.97 16.58
N LEU A 51 -2.70 4.03 16.12
CA LEU A 51 -2.58 2.64 16.54
C LEU A 51 -1.21 2.08 16.12
N PRO A 52 -0.59 1.22 16.93
CA PRO A 52 0.65 0.54 16.55
C PRO A 52 0.51 -0.13 15.17
N SER A 53 1.49 0.04 14.30
CA SER A 53 1.52 -0.45 12.91
C SER A 53 0.52 0.17 11.91
N ALA A 54 -0.38 1.04 12.34
CA ALA A 54 -1.19 1.82 11.43
C ALA A 54 -0.34 2.94 10.79
N HIS A 55 -0.58 3.19 9.50
CA HIS A 55 0.06 4.31 8.79
C HIS A 55 1.60 4.26 8.73
N ALA A 56 2.18 3.06 8.61
CA ALA A 56 3.62 2.83 8.59
C ALA A 56 4.25 3.21 7.24
N VAL A 57 4.48 4.52 7.02
CA VAL A 57 5.04 5.06 5.77
C VAL A 57 6.48 4.58 5.50
N ASP A 58 7.24 4.25 6.53
CA ASP A 58 8.55 3.60 6.44
C ASP A 58 8.44 2.21 5.80
N ARG A 59 7.45 1.42 6.22
CA ARG A 59 7.20 0.10 5.64
C ARG A 59 6.70 0.21 4.21
N GLU A 60 5.84 1.17 3.93
CA GLU A 60 5.33 1.44 2.58
C GLU A 60 6.49 1.83 1.64
N HIS A 61 7.34 2.76 2.04
CA HIS A 61 8.53 3.13 1.28
C HIS A 61 9.46 1.92 1.06
N ARG A 62 9.68 1.09 2.08
CA ARG A 62 10.57 -0.07 2.00
C ARG A 62 10.07 -1.10 0.95
N VAL A 63 8.78 -1.43 0.96
CA VAL A 63 8.25 -2.41 -0.02
C VAL A 63 8.24 -1.85 -1.44
N ILE A 64 7.90 -0.57 -1.62
CA ILE A 64 7.96 0.10 -2.92
C ILE A 64 9.41 0.09 -3.45
N SER A 65 10.40 0.41 -2.62
CA SER A 65 11.81 0.42 -3.00
C SER A 65 12.31 -0.97 -3.41
N ALA A 66 11.96 -2.01 -2.67
CA ALA A 66 12.31 -3.38 -2.99
C ALA A 66 11.67 -3.84 -4.31
N LEU A 67 10.40 -3.52 -4.54
CA LEU A 67 9.70 -3.88 -5.77
C LEU A 67 10.20 -3.07 -6.99
N TYR A 68 10.47 -1.79 -6.81
CA TYR A 68 11.01 -0.94 -7.87
C TYR A 68 12.35 -1.46 -8.39
N SER A 69 13.24 -1.90 -7.49
CA SER A 69 14.53 -2.49 -7.87
C SER A 69 14.42 -3.77 -8.70
N GLN A 70 13.26 -4.44 -8.65
CA GLN A 70 12.94 -5.63 -9.46
C GLN A 70 12.20 -5.27 -10.76
N GLY A 71 12.08 -3.99 -11.11
CA GLY A 71 11.32 -3.52 -12.25
C GLY A 71 9.81 -3.76 -12.14
N PHE A 72 9.29 -3.97 -10.93
CA PHE A 72 7.84 -4.07 -10.72
C PHE A 72 7.18 -2.70 -10.93
N PRO A 73 5.96 -2.62 -11.49
CA PRO A 73 5.29 -1.36 -11.82
C PRO A 73 4.77 -0.64 -10.56
N VAL A 74 5.67 -0.05 -9.81
CA VAL A 74 5.41 0.88 -8.70
C VAL A 74 6.06 2.22 -8.99
N ALA A 75 5.60 3.28 -8.34
CA ALA A 75 6.23 4.58 -8.45
C ALA A 75 7.70 4.53 -8.00
N GLU A 76 8.58 5.23 -8.70
CA GLU A 76 9.99 5.35 -8.31
C GLU A 76 10.11 5.96 -6.92
N PRO A 77 10.67 5.25 -5.93
CA PRO A 77 10.93 5.81 -4.61
C PRO A 77 12.07 6.82 -4.71
N VAL A 78 11.88 8.00 -4.12
CA VAL A 78 12.87 9.10 -4.18
C VAL A 78 13.61 9.22 -2.86
N LEU A 79 12.87 9.34 -1.75
CA LEU A 79 13.45 9.39 -0.41
C LEU A 79 12.44 9.02 0.68
N TYR A 80 12.95 8.60 1.83
CA TYR A 80 12.23 8.52 3.09
C TYR A 80 12.83 9.48 4.11
N CYS A 81 12.01 10.18 4.87
CA CYS A 81 12.41 11.10 5.93
C CYS A 81 11.70 10.76 7.24
N ALA A 82 12.48 10.40 8.25
CA ALA A 82 11.99 10.17 9.61
C ALA A 82 11.94 11.46 10.45
N ASP A 83 12.59 12.54 10.00
CA ASP A 83 12.62 13.82 10.71
C ASP A 83 11.27 14.53 10.66
N GLU A 84 10.58 14.49 11.79
CA GLU A 84 9.27 15.10 11.94
C GLU A 84 9.32 16.65 11.94
N SER A 85 10.49 17.26 12.11
CA SER A 85 10.63 18.71 12.11
C SER A 85 10.34 19.36 10.74
N ILE A 86 10.41 18.59 9.67
CA ILE A 86 10.22 19.05 8.28
C ILE A 86 8.75 19.33 7.98
N VAL A 87 7.87 18.34 8.20
CA VAL A 87 6.42 18.43 7.90
C VAL A 87 5.53 17.99 9.06
N GLY A 88 6.09 17.82 10.26
CA GLY A 88 5.35 17.45 11.47
C GLY A 88 5.18 15.96 11.70
N THR A 89 5.52 15.11 10.74
CA THR A 89 5.47 13.63 10.84
C THR A 89 6.44 13.02 9.84
N ALA A 90 6.84 11.75 10.04
CA ALA A 90 7.61 11.01 9.04
C ALA A 90 6.86 10.93 7.71
N PHE A 91 7.59 10.97 6.61
CA PHE A 91 7.05 10.95 5.25
C PHE A 91 8.01 10.28 4.26
N PHE A 92 7.51 9.96 3.09
CA PHE A 92 8.36 9.61 1.94
C PHE A 92 7.90 10.34 0.68
N VAL A 93 8.81 10.42 -0.28
CA VAL A 93 8.58 11.03 -1.58
C VAL A 93 8.83 9.97 -2.66
N MET A 94 7.97 9.96 -3.65
CA MET A 94 8.08 9.12 -4.85
C MET A 94 7.79 9.95 -6.10
N ALA A 95 8.20 9.45 -7.27
CA ALA A 95 7.84 10.09 -8.53
C ALA A 95 6.32 10.09 -8.73
N TYR A 96 5.82 11.14 -9.33
CA TYR A 96 4.43 11.16 -9.80
C TYR A 96 4.30 10.24 -11.04
N VAL A 97 3.30 9.38 -11.02
CA VAL A 97 2.95 8.52 -12.15
C VAL A 97 1.72 9.10 -12.83
N GLU A 98 1.84 9.37 -14.12
CA GLU A 98 0.70 9.75 -14.95
C GLU A 98 -0.14 8.51 -15.29
N GLY A 99 -1.47 8.66 -15.25
CA GLY A 99 -2.37 7.57 -15.58
C GLY A 99 -3.79 7.84 -15.10
N ARG A 100 -4.64 6.86 -15.28
CA ARG A 100 -6.04 6.90 -14.85
C ARG A 100 -6.25 6.03 -13.63
N VAL A 101 -7.09 6.51 -12.70
CA VAL A 101 -7.63 5.73 -11.59
C VAL A 101 -9.13 5.54 -11.84
N PHE A 102 -9.59 4.30 -11.83
CA PHE A 102 -11.01 3.99 -11.95
C PHE A 102 -11.62 3.83 -10.55
N TRP A 103 -12.41 4.83 -10.15
CA TRP A 103 -13.09 4.81 -8.86
C TRP A 103 -14.26 3.84 -8.82
N GLU A 104 -14.87 3.58 -10.00
CA GLU A 104 -15.99 2.67 -10.16
C GLU A 104 -15.54 1.38 -10.86
N PRO A 105 -15.73 0.19 -10.23
CA PRO A 105 -15.30 -1.10 -10.81
C PRO A 105 -15.94 -1.39 -12.17
N GLN A 106 -17.10 -0.81 -12.45
CA GLN A 106 -17.80 -0.95 -13.73
C GLN A 106 -17.10 -0.24 -14.89
N MET A 107 -16.15 0.66 -14.57
CA MET A 107 -15.38 1.43 -15.55
C MET A 107 -16.31 2.15 -16.55
N PRO A 108 -17.16 3.08 -16.09
CA PRO A 108 -18.10 3.78 -16.98
C PRO A 108 -17.36 4.46 -18.12
N GLY A 109 -17.93 4.39 -19.32
CA GLY A 109 -17.32 4.91 -20.54
C GLY A 109 -16.33 3.96 -21.24
N SER A 110 -15.94 2.85 -20.61
CA SER A 110 -15.10 1.83 -21.23
C SER A 110 -15.93 0.80 -22.00
N ASN A 111 -15.43 0.35 -23.13
CA ASN A 111 -16.02 -0.76 -23.87
C ASN A 111 -15.64 -2.13 -23.26
N PRO A 112 -16.28 -3.24 -23.67
CA PRO A 112 -15.98 -4.56 -23.11
C PRO A 112 -14.52 -5.03 -23.31
N ALA A 113 -13.89 -4.69 -24.43
CA ALA A 113 -12.51 -5.07 -24.72
C ALA A 113 -11.52 -4.30 -23.83
N GLU A 114 -11.75 -3.01 -23.60
CA GLU A 114 -10.96 -2.20 -22.67
C GLU A 114 -11.08 -2.73 -21.23
N ARG A 115 -12.29 -3.08 -20.79
CA ARG A 115 -12.46 -3.69 -19.47
C ARG A 115 -11.71 -5.01 -19.33
N ALA A 116 -11.83 -5.89 -20.32
CA ALA A 116 -11.08 -7.15 -20.32
C ALA A 116 -9.58 -6.91 -20.23
N ALA A 117 -9.03 -6.03 -21.05
CA ALA A 117 -7.60 -5.70 -21.05
C ALA A 117 -7.10 -5.17 -19.69
N VAL A 118 -7.91 -4.33 -19.02
CA VAL A 118 -7.56 -3.83 -17.68
C VAL A 118 -7.53 -4.94 -16.65
N TYR A 119 -8.53 -5.82 -16.61
CA TYR A 119 -8.56 -6.94 -15.67
C TYR A 119 -7.47 -7.97 -15.97
N ASP A 120 -7.16 -8.25 -17.23
CA ASP A 120 -6.04 -9.10 -17.62
C ASP A 120 -4.70 -8.53 -17.14
N ALA A 121 -4.50 -7.22 -17.28
CA ALA A 121 -3.31 -6.53 -16.78
C ALA A 121 -3.22 -6.54 -15.25
N MET A 122 -4.35 -6.40 -14.56
CA MET A 122 -4.41 -6.52 -13.10
C MET A 122 -4.03 -7.94 -12.66
N ASP A 123 -4.61 -8.97 -13.25
CA ASP A 123 -4.31 -10.36 -12.91
C ASP A 123 -2.84 -10.71 -13.16
N ALA A 124 -2.29 -10.30 -14.30
CA ALA A 124 -0.88 -10.50 -14.62
C ALA A 124 0.04 -9.80 -13.60
N THR A 125 -0.30 -8.56 -13.20
CA THR A 125 0.46 -7.79 -12.22
C THR A 125 0.38 -8.43 -10.84
N LEU A 126 -0.79 -8.88 -10.41
CA LEU A 126 -0.98 -9.58 -9.14
C LEU A 126 -0.22 -10.91 -9.11
N ALA A 127 -0.29 -11.69 -10.18
CA ALA A 127 0.45 -12.95 -10.31
C ALA A 127 1.98 -12.70 -10.21
N ARG A 128 2.47 -11.65 -10.86
CA ARG A 128 3.87 -11.22 -10.77
C ARG A 128 4.24 -10.82 -9.33
N LEU A 129 3.39 -10.06 -8.62
CA LEU A 129 3.62 -9.70 -7.21
C LEU A 129 3.76 -10.95 -6.34
N HIS A 130 2.85 -11.92 -6.51
CA HIS A 130 2.85 -13.16 -5.75
C HIS A 130 4.01 -14.11 -6.11
N SER A 131 4.71 -13.90 -7.22
CA SER A 131 5.88 -14.70 -7.60
C SER A 131 7.15 -14.34 -6.84
N TYR A 132 7.26 -13.13 -6.29
CA TYR A 132 8.45 -12.71 -5.57
C TYR A 132 8.63 -13.48 -4.26
N ASP A 133 9.87 -13.89 -4.01
CA ASP A 133 10.31 -14.36 -2.70
C ASP A 133 10.74 -13.14 -1.87
N PRO A 134 10.06 -12.85 -0.75
CA PRO A 134 10.41 -11.70 0.09
C PRO A 134 11.86 -11.72 0.57
N ALA A 135 12.45 -12.89 0.82
CA ALA A 135 13.83 -13.00 1.28
C ALA A 135 14.81 -12.55 0.20
N VAL A 136 14.55 -12.92 -1.07
CA VAL A 136 15.43 -12.59 -2.20
C VAL A 136 15.44 -11.08 -2.49
N ILE A 137 14.31 -10.40 -2.30
CA ILE A 137 14.20 -8.95 -2.59
C ILE A 137 14.43 -8.06 -1.35
N GLY A 138 15.05 -8.57 -0.28
CA GLY A 138 15.41 -7.79 0.90
C GLY A 138 14.27 -7.52 1.88
N LEU A 139 13.20 -8.32 1.84
CA LEU A 139 12.02 -8.19 2.69
C LEU A 139 11.80 -9.39 3.62
N ALA A 140 12.85 -10.16 3.94
CA ALA A 140 12.77 -11.36 4.80
C ALA A 140 12.11 -11.08 6.17
N ASP A 141 12.37 -9.92 6.76
CA ASP A 141 11.85 -9.44 8.04
C ASP A 141 10.63 -8.53 7.93
N TYR A 142 10.11 -8.33 6.71
CA TYR A 142 9.00 -7.42 6.46
C TYR A 142 7.70 -7.86 7.12
N GLY A 143 7.48 -9.17 7.23
CA GLY A 143 6.30 -9.74 7.86
C GLY A 143 6.59 -11.10 8.50
N ARG A 144 5.67 -11.56 9.34
CA ARG A 144 5.71 -12.91 9.91
C ARG A 144 5.03 -13.86 8.94
N GLY A 145 5.79 -14.49 8.04
CA GLY A 145 5.26 -15.44 7.04
C GLY A 145 4.73 -16.74 7.65
N GLU A 146 5.37 -17.24 8.69
CA GLU A 146 5.01 -18.51 9.33
C GLU A 146 3.61 -18.50 9.97
N ASN A 147 2.88 -19.61 9.82
CA ASN A 147 1.56 -19.81 10.41
C ASN A 147 0.57 -18.67 10.11
N TYR A 148 0.69 -18.04 8.94
CA TYR A 148 -0.13 -16.89 8.57
C TYR A 148 -1.63 -17.19 8.67
N VAL A 149 -2.09 -18.30 8.07
CA VAL A 149 -3.52 -18.66 8.06
C VAL A 149 -4.04 -18.91 9.47
N ALA A 150 -3.29 -19.65 10.31
CA ALA A 150 -3.67 -19.90 11.69
C ALA A 150 -3.82 -18.59 12.49
N ARG A 151 -2.86 -17.66 12.32
CA ARG A 151 -2.95 -16.35 12.97
C ARG A 151 -4.13 -15.50 12.47
N GLN A 152 -4.47 -15.59 11.18
CA GLN A 152 -5.65 -14.88 10.68
C GLN A 152 -6.94 -15.47 11.24
N VAL A 153 -7.08 -16.80 11.28
CA VAL A 153 -8.24 -17.47 11.88
C VAL A 153 -8.40 -17.04 13.34
N ASP A 154 -7.34 -17.09 14.14
CA ASP A 154 -7.36 -16.66 15.56
C ASP A 154 -7.73 -15.17 15.69
N ARG A 155 -7.07 -14.29 14.94
CA ARG A 155 -7.32 -12.85 14.97
C ARG A 155 -8.77 -12.50 14.64
N TRP A 156 -9.26 -13.03 13.53
CA TRP A 156 -10.61 -12.70 13.05
C TRP A 156 -11.70 -13.34 13.93
N SER A 157 -11.45 -14.53 14.47
CA SER A 157 -12.35 -15.14 15.46
C SER A 157 -12.47 -14.30 16.72
N LYS A 158 -11.34 -13.79 17.24
CA LYS A 158 -11.34 -12.88 18.38
C LYS A 158 -12.06 -11.56 18.09
N GLN A 159 -11.82 -11.00 16.92
CA GLN A 159 -12.47 -9.74 16.52
C GLN A 159 -13.98 -9.93 16.31
N TYR A 160 -14.40 -11.01 15.68
CA TYR A 160 -15.82 -11.35 15.56
C TYR A 160 -16.50 -11.43 16.93
N ARG A 161 -15.95 -12.20 17.85
CA ARG A 161 -16.50 -12.33 19.20
C ARG A 161 -16.54 -11.01 19.96
N ALA A 162 -15.55 -10.15 19.80
CA ALA A 162 -15.51 -8.83 20.44
C ALA A 162 -16.57 -7.85 19.89
N SER A 163 -17.01 -8.05 18.63
CA SER A 163 -18.03 -7.21 17.98
C SER A 163 -19.39 -7.90 17.83
N GLN A 164 -19.54 -9.11 18.40
CA GLN A 164 -20.76 -9.92 18.27
C GLN A 164 -21.93 -9.26 19.01
N THR A 165 -23.03 -9.04 18.30
CA THR A 165 -24.29 -8.52 18.85
C THR A 165 -25.32 -9.61 19.07
N GLU A 166 -25.20 -10.74 18.33
CA GLU A 166 -26.05 -11.91 18.45
C GLU A 166 -25.26 -13.19 18.17
N ILE A 167 -25.76 -14.33 18.60
CA ILE A 167 -25.13 -15.62 18.35
C ILE A 167 -25.57 -16.12 16.97
N ILE A 168 -24.63 -16.25 16.04
CA ILE A 168 -24.84 -16.87 14.74
C ILE A 168 -24.29 -18.30 14.77
N PRO A 169 -25.13 -19.34 14.86
CA PRO A 169 -24.66 -20.73 15.04
C PRO A 169 -23.73 -21.22 13.92
N ALA A 170 -23.90 -20.71 12.70
CA ALA A 170 -23.01 -21.04 11.57
C ALA A 170 -21.59 -20.49 11.79
N MET A 171 -21.46 -19.29 12.33
CA MET A 171 -20.16 -18.66 12.65
C MET A 171 -19.45 -19.40 13.78
N GLU A 172 -20.17 -19.80 14.83
CA GLU A 172 -19.58 -20.59 15.93
C GLU A 172 -19.06 -21.95 15.44
N ARG A 173 -19.82 -22.64 14.58
CA ARG A 173 -19.35 -23.88 13.95
C ARG A 173 -18.13 -23.66 13.07
N LEU A 174 -18.10 -22.58 12.29
CA LEU A 174 -16.96 -22.24 11.43
C LEU A 174 -15.71 -21.95 12.24
N ILE A 175 -15.82 -21.14 13.29
CA ILE A 175 -14.71 -20.80 14.19
C ILE A 175 -14.15 -22.04 14.88
N ALA A 176 -15.00 -23.00 15.24
CA ALA A 176 -14.56 -24.26 15.85
C ALA A 176 -13.91 -25.20 14.80
N TRP A 177 -14.36 -25.18 13.56
CA TRP A 177 -13.93 -26.07 12.50
C TRP A 177 -12.58 -25.65 11.88
N LEU A 178 -12.38 -24.36 11.63
CA LEU A 178 -11.23 -23.83 10.90
C LEU A 178 -9.87 -24.25 11.49
N PRO A 179 -9.62 -24.21 12.80
CA PRO A 179 -8.30 -24.57 13.35
C PRO A 179 -7.86 -26.02 13.05
N ALA A 180 -8.83 -26.93 12.90
CA ALA A 180 -8.55 -28.34 12.57
C ALA A 180 -8.43 -28.59 11.06
N HIS A 181 -8.74 -27.61 10.21
CA HIS A 181 -8.81 -27.74 8.75
C HIS A 181 -7.96 -26.68 8.04
N LEU A 182 -6.85 -26.29 8.65
CA LEU A 182 -5.94 -25.35 8.02
C LEU A 182 -5.25 -25.98 6.81
N PRO A 183 -5.04 -25.22 5.72
CA PRO A 183 -4.27 -25.71 4.59
C PRO A 183 -2.81 -25.97 5.00
N PRO A 184 -2.09 -26.83 4.28
CA PRO A 184 -0.67 -27.04 4.54
C PRO A 184 0.09 -25.69 4.41
N PRO A 185 1.17 -25.51 5.18
CA PRO A 185 1.98 -24.32 5.10
C PRO A 185 2.51 -24.08 3.69
N GLN A 186 2.42 -22.84 3.22
CA GLN A 186 2.97 -22.40 1.94
C GLN A 186 4.13 -21.43 2.17
N PRO A 187 5.12 -21.40 1.28
CA PRO A 187 6.17 -20.37 1.33
C PRO A 187 5.54 -18.97 1.35
N PRO A 188 6.06 -18.04 2.18
CA PRO A 188 5.53 -16.70 2.24
C PRO A 188 5.68 -15.98 0.90
N ARG A 189 4.67 -15.19 0.55
CA ARG A 189 4.67 -14.35 -0.65
C ARG A 189 4.19 -12.95 -0.28
N LEU A 190 4.52 -11.97 -1.13
CA LEU A 190 3.96 -10.63 -0.99
C LEU A 190 2.49 -10.64 -1.41
N VAL A 191 1.65 -10.03 -0.58
CA VAL A 191 0.25 -9.80 -0.90
C VAL A 191 -0.05 -8.31 -0.77
N HIS A 192 -0.84 -7.77 -1.71
CA HIS A 192 -1.22 -6.37 -1.68
C HIS A 192 -2.18 -6.05 -0.52
N GLY A 193 -3.12 -6.94 -0.25
CA GLY A 193 -4.09 -6.82 0.86
C GLY A 193 -5.31 -5.93 0.58
N ASP A 194 -5.26 -5.05 -0.42
CA ASP A 194 -6.39 -4.21 -0.87
C ASP A 194 -6.26 -3.93 -2.39
N TYR A 195 -6.17 -5.00 -3.19
CA TYR A 195 -5.94 -4.94 -4.63
C TYR A 195 -7.24 -4.72 -5.38
N ARG A 196 -7.48 -3.47 -5.79
CA ARG A 196 -8.69 -3.05 -6.48
C ARG A 196 -8.40 -1.83 -7.37
N LEU A 197 -9.28 -1.56 -8.34
CA LEU A 197 -9.09 -0.56 -9.40
C LEU A 197 -8.77 0.84 -8.90
N ASP A 198 -9.41 1.29 -7.82
CA ASP A 198 -9.17 2.61 -7.25
C ASP A 198 -7.86 2.74 -6.46
N ASN A 199 -7.13 1.64 -6.30
CA ASN A 199 -5.77 1.60 -5.74
C ASN A 199 -4.69 1.38 -6.81
N ILE A 200 -5.04 1.47 -8.09
CA ILE A 200 -4.15 1.21 -9.23
C ILE A 200 -4.20 2.39 -10.19
N ILE A 201 -3.04 2.75 -10.72
CA ILE A 201 -2.89 3.71 -11.81
C ILE A 201 -2.64 2.93 -13.10
N LEU A 202 -3.43 3.20 -14.13
CA LEU A 202 -3.42 2.53 -15.43
C LEU A 202 -3.01 3.47 -16.55
#